data_a2873b8170afac72b90fd86726cfcb8c
#
_entry.id   a2873b8170afac72b90fd86726cfcb8c
#
_cell.length_a   1.000
_cell.length_b   1.000
_cell.length_c   1.000
_cell.angle_alpha   90.00
_cell.angle_beta   90.00
_cell.angle_gamma   90.00
#
_symmetry.space_group_name_H-M   'P 1'
#
loop_
_entity.id
_entity.type
_entity.pdbx_description
1 polymer ?
#
loop_
_entity_poly.entity_id
_entity_poly.type
_entity_poly.pdbx_seq_one_letter_code
_entity_poly.pdbx_strand_id
1 'polypeptide(L)'
;MAYYPDQRYAAQFTIISRDCVLPEESQGNIRVAEGNRVDIKDVVAAGTMPSAHVIIDGLAFFGLKKPDALIPYWRVEVGDFIDEQDLLAAKNPKRGKRLFSPVRGRVMKIEHGRIILQKQPEQVEIPAGLRGRVSNVVPGRSATIEATGAQVQGIWGNNRRTSALMRVEEDGTILQLEDEFSLMYKGVILVTQNPIGLDELKMMQDRGLGGIIAPSMDIHLRQRALDLHGAVLLTEGFGKMRMSRTTASARPAPSRTATRRTAPFTSSATRTMSSSPWVVGAM
;
A
#
# COMPACT_ATOMS: atom_id res chain seq x y z
N MET A 1 18.07 -26.46 12.93
CA MET A 1 17.04 -26.18 13.95
C MET A 1 15.87 -25.55 13.26
N ALA A 2 14.70 -26.18 13.31
CA ALA A 2 13.47 -25.55 12.80
C ALA A 2 13.09 -24.42 13.77
N TYR A 3 13.05 -23.19 13.27
CA TYR A 3 12.54 -22.05 14.02
C TYR A 3 11.02 -22.15 14.02
N TYR A 4 10.45 -22.53 15.14
CA TYR A 4 9.01 -22.37 15.38
C TYR A 4 8.81 -21.00 15.99
N PRO A 5 8.14 -20.06 15.32
CA PRO A 5 7.70 -18.84 15.97
C PRO A 5 6.65 -19.24 17.01
N ASP A 6 7.06 -19.22 18.27
CA ASP A 6 6.31 -19.81 19.37
C ASP A 6 5.11 -18.99 19.84
N GLN A 7 4.77 -17.87 19.16
CA GLN A 7 3.68 -17.02 19.58
C GLN A 7 2.89 -16.47 18.40
N ARG A 8 1.78 -17.12 18.11
CA ARG A 8 0.67 -16.50 17.39
C ARG A 8 0.14 -15.38 18.25
N TYR A 9 0.40 -14.14 17.88
CA TYR A 9 -0.06 -13.01 18.66
C TYR A 9 -1.46 -12.61 18.15
N ALA A 10 -2.47 -12.79 19.00
CA ALA A 10 -3.81 -12.27 18.81
C ALA A 10 -4.28 -11.61 20.11
N ALA A 11 -4.42 -10.31 20.10
CA ALA A 11 -4.90 -9.53 21.23
C ALA A 11 -6.22 -8.83 20.90
N GLN A 12 -7.21 -8.96 21.77
CA GLN A 12 -8.55 -8.35 21.56
C GLN A 12 -8.57 -6.86 21.91
N PHE A 13 -7.92 -6.49 22.99
CA PHE A 13 -7.84 -5.10 23.45
C PHE A 13 -6.38 -4.80 23.79
N THR A 14 -5.73 -4.11 22.90
CA THR A 14 -4.35 -3.66 23.11
C THR A 14 -4.19 -2.24 22.62
N ILE A 15 -3.19 -1.55 23.13
CA ILE A 15 -2.76 -0.28 22.58
C ILE A 15 -1.96 -0.59 21.32
N ILE A 16 -2.45 -0.10 20.21
CA ILE A 16 -1.79 -0.20 18.92
C ILE A 16 -1.08 1.12 18.69
N SER A 17 0.22 1.08 18.54
CA SER A 17 1.06 2.23 18.23
C SER A 17 1.54 2.19 16.81
N ARG A 18 1.47 3.30 16.10
CA ARG A 18 1.99 3.45 14.74
C ARG A 18 2.84 4.69 14.62
N ASP A 19 4.08 4.49 14.22
CA ASP A 19 5.00 5.58 13.93
C ASP A 19 4.86 6.01 12.46
N CYS A 20 4.53 7.28 12.27
CA CYS A 20 4.50 7.95 10.98
C CYS A 20 5.81 8.74 10.84
N VAL A 21 6.78 8.13 10.18
CA VAL A 21 8.15 8.66 10.07
C VAL A 21 8.38 9.20 8.66
N LEU A 22 8.89 10.43 8.57
CA LEU A 22 9.38 10.99 7.31
C LEU A 22 10.67 10.27 6.87
N PRO A 23 10.87 10.03 5.56
CA PRO A 23 12.13 9.52 5.04
C PRO A 23 13.31 10.37 5.50
N GLU A 24 14.47 9.75 5.76
CA GLU A 24 15.65 10.46 6.32
C GLU A 24 16.14 11.63 5.47
N GLU A 25 16.07 11.47 4.18
CA GLU A 25 16.52 12.48 3.22
C GLU A 25 15.47 13.56 2.97
N SER A 26 14.22 13.39 3.43
CA SER A 26 13.16 14.37 3.18
C SER A 26 13.27 15.58 4.10
N GLN A 27 13.02 16.73 3.51
CA GLN A 27 12.81 17.98 4.25
C GLN A 27 11.32 18.19 4.42
N GLY A 28 10.83 18.13 5.66
CA GLY A 28 9.39 18.21 5.91
C GLY A 28 9.02 18.55 7.34
N ASN A 29 7.73 18.66 7.58
CA ASN A 29 7.18 18.98 8.87
C ASN A 29 6.07 18.01 9.28
N ILE A 30 5.91 17.85 10.59
CA ILE A 30 4.77 17.18 11.18
C ILE A 30 3.60 18.17 11.21
N ARG A 31 2.44 17.75 10.71
CA ARG A 31 1.23 18.60 10.58
C ARG A 31 0.28 18.48 11.74
N VAL A 32 0.59 17.64 12.73
CA VAL A 32 -0.26 17.36 13.89
C VAL A 32 0.49 17.66 15.19
N ALA A 33 -0.26 17.92 16.24
CA ALA A 33 0.28 18.11 17.59
C ALA A 33 -0.11 16.94 18.49
N GLU A 34 0.63 16.75 19.58
CA GLU A 34 0.28 15.79 20.63
C GLU A 34 -1.14 16.02 21.14
N GLY A 35 -1.86 14.92 21.34
CA GLY A 35 -3.25 14.97 21.78
C GLY A 35 -4.26 15.15 20.65
N ASN A 36 -3.87 15.49 19.42
CA ASN A 36 -4.80 15.59 18.30
C ASN A 36 -5.43 14.22 18.00
N ARG A 37 -6.70 14.24 17.61
CA ARG A 37 -7.37 13.07 17.04
C ARG A 37 -7.16 13.10 15.52
N VAL A 38 -6.84 11.93 14.97
CA VAL A 38 -6.60 11.74 13.52
C VAL A 38 -7.43 10.59 12.99
N ASP A 39 -7.84 10.71 11.73
CA ASP A 39 -8.48 9.64 10.98
C ASP A 39 -7.45 8.99 10.02
N ILE A 40 -7.80 7.83 9.49
CA ILE A 40 -6.92 6.97 8.67
C ILE A 40 -6.25 7.74 7.50
N LYS A 41 -6.98 8.67 6.88
CA LYS A 41 -6.53 9.42 5.70
C LYS A 41 -5.88 10.77 6.01
N ASP A 42 -5.92 11.20 7.27
CA ASP A 42 -5.33 12.49 7.64
C ASP A 42 -3.83 12.48 7.43
N VAL A 43 -3.32 13.50 6.75
CA VAL A 43 -1.89 13.65 6.51
C VAL A 43 -1.22 14.15 7.80
N VAL A 44 -0.45 13.29 8.41
CA VAL A 44 0.24 13.53 9.70
C VAL A 44 1.58 14.21 9.48
N ALA A 45 2.27 13.85 8.42
CA ALA A 45 3.55 14.44 8.07
C ALA A 45 3.63 14.66 6.55
N ALA A 46 4.28 15.73 6.14
CA ALA A 46 4.54 15.99 4.74
C ALA A 46 5.93 16.58 4.55
N GLY A 47 6.59 16.19 3.48
CA GLY A 47 7.92 16.64 3.15
C GLY A 47 8.20 16.57 1.67
N THR A 48 9.35 17.05 1.29
CA THR A 48 9.86 17.00 -0.08
C THR A 48 11.16 16.21 -0.09
N MET A 49 11.23 15.20 -0.94
CA MET A 49 12.48 14.48 -1.19
C MET A 49 13.44 15.37 -1.96
N PRO A 50 14.74 15.38 -1.60
CA PRO A 50 15.73 16.16 -2.37
C PRO A 50 15.80 15.65 -3.80
N SER A 51 16.18 16.56 -4.70
CA SER A 51 16.35 16.25 -6.11
C SER A 51 17.54 15.30 -6.31
N ALA A 52 17.27 14.06 -6.68
CA ALA A 52 18.32 13.12 -7.05
C ALA A 52 18.87 13.42 -8.45
N HIS A 53 20.13 13.10 -8.68
CA HIS A 53 20.75 13.18 -10.00
C HIS A 53 20.80 11.79 -10.65
N VAL A 54 20.40 11.72 -11.91
CA VAL A 54 20.49 10.51 -12.73
C VAL A 54 21.52 10.75 -13.82
N ILE A 55 22.54 9.90 -13.87
CA ILE A 55 23.59 9.97 -14.92
C ILE A 55 23.31 8.87 -15.92
N ILE A 56 23.17 9.26 -17.18
CA ILE A 56 22.93 8.32 -18.27
C ILE A 56 24.13 8.36 -19.21
N ASP A 57 24.74 7.21 -19.46
CA ASP A 57 25.88 7.06 -20.36
C ASP A 57 25.39 6.78 -21.78
N GLY A 58 25.39 7.84 -22.61
CA GLY A 58 25.00 7.75 -24.01
C GLY A 58 26.02 7.00 -24.87
N LEU A 59 27.32 7.07 -24.50
CA LEU A 59 28.36 6.31 -25.25
C LEU A 59 28.16 4.82 -25.13
N ALA A 60 27.97 4.36 -23.89
CA ALA A 60 27.69 2.94 -23.62
C ALA A 60 26.41 2.47 -24.32
N PHE A 61 25.34 3.29 -24.27
CA PHE A 61 24.07 2.97 -24.91
C PHE A 61 24.18 2.80 -26.44
N PHE A 62 24.89 3.72 -27.13
CA PHE A 62 25.04 3.67 -28.59
C PHE A 62 26.24 2.84 -29.05
N GLY A 63 27.11 2.39 -28.14
CA GLY A 63 28.33 1.65 -28.46
C GLY A 63 29.41 2.52 -29.13
N LEU A 64 29.47 3.81 -28.80
CA LEU A 64 30.42 4.76 -29.33
C LEU A 64 31.67 4.87 -28.45
N LYS A 65 32.84 5.12 -29.04
CA LYS A 65 34.10 5.26 -28.31
C LYS A 65 34.50 6.72 -28.08
N LYS A 66 34.03 7.63 -28.93
CA LYS A 66 34.40 9.06 -28.86
C LYS A 66 33.18 9.91 -28.51
N PRO A 67 33.29 10.82 -27.52
CA PRO A 67 32.21 11.72 -27.12
C PRO A 67 31.68 12.58 -28.27
N ASP A 68 32.57 13.07 -29.12
CA ASP A 68 32.22 13.97 -30.23
C ASP A 68 31.27 13.31 -31.25
N ALA A 69 31.34 11.99 -31.39
CA ALA A 69 30.47 11.24 -32.30
C ALA A 69 29.01 11.20 -31.79
N LEU A 70 28.78 11.48 -30.51
CA LEU A 70 27.45 11.49 -29.91
C LEU A 70 26.79 12.87 -29.96
N ILE A 71 27.56 13.95 -30.12
CA ILE A 71 27.04 15.33 -30.14
C ILE A 71 25.84 15.47 -31.10
N PRO A 72 25.87 15.00 -32.36
CA PRO A 72 24.75 15.17 -33.28
C PRO A 72 23.52 14.29 -32.94
N TYR A 73 23.63 13.40 -31.96
CA TYR A 73 22.51 12.52 -31.57
C TYR A 73 21.64 13.16 -30.48
N TRP A 74 22.19 14.10 -29.68
CA TRP A 74 21.42 14.77 -28.64
C TRP A 74 20.25 15.55 -29.25
N ARG A 75 19.09 15.46 -28.58
CA ARG A 75 17.84 16.14 -28.94
C ARG A 75 17.38 17.10 -27.86
N VAL A 76 18.17 17.22 -26.80
CA VAL A 76 17.93 18.07 -25.64
C VAL A 76 19.15 18.91 -25.36
N GLU A 77 18.94 20.08 -24.74
CA GLU A 77 19.96 21.03 -24.36
C GLU A 77 20.05 21.14 -22.83
N VAL A 78 21.16 21.70 -22.36
CA VAL A 78 21.31 21.98 -20.91
C VAL A 78 20.30 23.04 -20.52
N GLY A 79 19.52 22.72 -19.49
CA GLY A 79 18.44 23.56 -18.98
C GLY A 79 17.05 23.12 -19.38
N ASP A 80 16.89 22.22 -20.35
CA ASP A 80 15.61 21.70 -20.78
C ASP A 80 14.89 20.93 -19.67
N PHE A 81 13.57 21.12 -19.61
CA PHE A 81 12.69 20.24 -18.84
C PHE A 81 12.26 19.08 -19.72
N ILE A 82 12.37 17.88 -19.17
CA ILE A 82 12.04 16.62 -19.84
C ILE A 82 11.09 15.80 -18.99
N ASP A 83 10.15 15.14 -19.64
CA ASP A 83 9.27 14.15 -19.01
C ASP A 83 9.87 12.74 -19.11
N GLU A 84 9.30 11.84 -18.32
CA GLU A 84 9.62 10.41 -18.44
C GLU A 84 9.23 9.92 -19.85
N GLN A 85 10.10 9.11 -20.48
CA GLN A 85 9.97 8.63 -21.85
C GLN A 85 10.25 9.69 -22.94
N ASP A 86 10.67 10.91 -22.61
CA ASP A 86 11.11 11.86 -23.63
C ASP A 86 12.42 11.42 -24.31
N LEU A 87 12.55 11.75 -25.59
CA LEU A 87 13.69 11.37 -26.41
C LEU A 87 14.91 12.26 -26.09
N LEU A 88 15.91 11.69 -25.42
CA LEU A 88 17.17 12.37 -25.11
C LEU A 88 18.16 12.38 -26.26
N ALA A 89 18.35 11.23 -26.91
CA ALA A 89 19.28 11.10 -28.02
C ALA A 89 18.85 10.03 -29.01
N ALA A 90 19.12 10.27 -30.29
CA ALA A 90 18.89 9.31 -31.37
C ALA A 90 19.75 9.67 -32.60
N LYS A 91 20.32 8.66 -33.26
CA LYS A 91 20.91 8.84 -34.58
C LYS A 91 19.86 9.21 -35.63
N ASN A 92 18.72 8.52 -35.59
CA ASN A 92 17.54 8.83 -36.39
C ASN A 92 16.30 8.78 -35.47
N PRO A 93 15.51 9.88 -35.34
CA PRO A 93 14.32 9.90 -34.47
C PRO A 93 13.25 8.85 -34.83
N LYS A 94 13.19 8.42 -36.09
CA LYS A 94 12.18 7.50 -36.61
C LYS A 94 12.64 6.03 -36.65
N ARG A 95 13.94 5.75 -36.64
CA ARG A 95 14.47 4.39 -36.77
C ARG A 95 15.75 4.17 -35.96
N GLY A 96 15.92 2.97 -35.42
CA GLY A 96 17.14 2.53 -34.73
C GLY A 96 17.10 2.75 -33.23
N LYS A 97 18.29 2.76 -32.62
CA LYS A 97 18.44 2.96 -31.17
C LYS A 97 18.05 4.38 -30.78
N ARG A 98 17.20 4.50 -29.79
CA ARG A 98 16.70 5.74 -29.20
C ARG A 98 16.88 5.71 -27.70
N LEU A 99 17.49 6.73 -27.14
CA LEU A 99 17.69 6.87 -25.71
C LEU A 99 16.58 7.78 -25.15
N PHE A 100 15.80 7.23 -24.24
CA PHE A 100 14.70 7.93 -23.59
C PHE A 100 15.05 8.28 -22.14
N SER A 101 14.40 9.31 -21.62
CA SER A 101 14.54 9.69 -20.21
C SER A 101 13.83 8.65 -19.31
N PRO A 102 14.53 8.14 -18.28
CA PRO A 102 13.92 7.28 -17.29
C PRO A 102 13.19 8.05 -16.18
N VAL A 103 13.30 9.39 -16.16
CA VAL A 103 12.77 10.24 -15.10
C VAL A 103 12.29 11.57 -15.66
N ARG A 104 11.34 12.18 -14.96
CA ARG A 104 10.96 13.57 -15.16
C ARG A 104 11.94 14.49 -14.43
N GLY A 105 12.45 15.52 -15.11
CA GLY A 105 13.43 16.40 -14.51
C GLY A 105 13.98 17.45 -15.43
N ARG A 106 15.13 18.00 -15.06
CA ARG A 106 15.84 19.02 -15.83
C ARG A 106 17.23 18.53 -16.25
N VAL A 107 17.64 18.83 -17.47
CA VAL A 107 19.00 18.58 -17.95
C VAL A 107 19.96 19.55 -17.28
N MET A 108 20.84 19.01 -16.44
CA MET A 108 21.83 19.84 -15.72
C MET A 108 23.13 19.98 -16.50
N LYS A 109 23.56 18.90 -17.16
CA LYS A 109 24.83 18.89 -17.88
C LYS A 109 24.83 17.79 -18.95
N ILE A 110 25.47 18.11 -20.09
CA ILE A 110 25.79 17.14 -21.13
C ILE A 110 27.30 17.27 -21.37
N GLU A 111 28.03 16.24 -20.98
CA GLU A 111 29.50 16.26 -21.08
C GLU A 111 30.07 14.85 -21.23
N HIS A 112 31.15 14.71 -21.99
CA HIS A 112 31.87 13.45 -22.22
C HIS A 112 30.93 12.28 -22.67
N GLY A 113 29.86 12.61 -23.43
CA GLY A 113 28.88 11.60 -23.87
C GLY A 113 27.93 11.10 -22.80
N ARG A 114 27.88 11.80 -21.66
CA ARG A 114 26.93 11.54 -20.56
C ARG A 114 25.99 12.71 -20.40
N ILE A 115 24.77 12.43 -20.00
CA ILE A 115 23.77 13.42 -19.61
C ILE A 115 23.47 13.26 -18.12
N ILE A 116 23.46 14.36 -17.41
CA ILE A 116 23.10 14.44 -15.99
C ILE A 116 21.75 15.12 -15.89
N LEU A 117 20.78 14.37 -15.40
CA LEU A 117 19.41 14.82 -15.17
C LEU A 117 19.21 15.06 -13.68
N GLN A 118 18.65 16.19 -13.31
CA GLN A 118 18.16 16.45 -11.97
C GLN A 118 16.69 16.07 -11.92
N LYS A 119 16.36 14.99 -11.16
CA LYS A 119 14.99 14.55 -10.96
C LYS A 119 14.16 15.65 -10.30
N GLN A 120 12.91 15.81 -10.69
CA GLN A 120 12.02 16.75 -10.02
C GLN A 120 11.83 16.34 -8.55
N PRO A 121 11.82 17.29 -7.60
CA PRO A 121 11.55 17.00 -6.20
C PRO A 121 10.18 16.30 -6.05
N GLU A 122 10.14 15.24 -5.29
CA GLU A 122 8.91 14.48 -5.04
C GLU A 122 8.33 14.86 -3.69
N GLN A 123 7.05 15.19 -3.67
CA GLN A 123 6.34 15.41 -2.42
C GLN A 123 5.94 14.07 -1.79
N VAL A 124 6.26 13.93 -0.52
CA VAL A 124 5.92 12.77 0.29
C VAL A 124 4.91 13.18 1.34
N GLU A 125 3.77 12.52 1.35
CA GLU A 125 2.74 12.66 2.38
C GLU A 125 2.59 11.35 3.12
N ILE A 126 2.64 11.42 4.45
CA ILE A 126 2.49 10.27 5.33
C ILE A 126 1.12 10.34 5.99
N PRO A 127 0.17 9.50 5.59
CA PRO A 127 -1.14 9.43 6.22
C PRO A 127 -1.06 8.73 7.58
N ALA A 128 -1.97 9.08 8.46
CA ALA A 128 -2.13 8.47 9.78
C ALA A 128 -2.25 6.93 9.70
N GLY A 129 -3.06 6.44 8.75
CA GLY A 129 -3.28 5.00 8.52
C GLY A 129 -3.90 4.25 9.71
N LEU A 130 -4.22 4.97 10.76
CA LEU A 130 -4.86 4.48 11.97
C LEU A 130 -5.75 5.60 12.52
N ARG A 131 -6.99 5.28 12.90
CA ARG A 131 -7.83 6.23 13.64
C ARG A 131 -7.43 6.19 15.09
N GLY A 132 -6.89 7.29 15.61
CA GLY A 132 -6.37 7.30 16.96
C GLY A 132 -6.07 8.71 17.46
N ARG A 133 -5.20 8.76 18.46
CA ARG A 133 -4.70 9.99 19.05
C ARG A 133 -3.19 10.07 18.88
N VAL A 134 -2.68 11.23 18.57
CA VAL A 134 -1.24 11.48 18.55
C VAL A 134 -0.71 11.44 19.96
N SER A 135 0.17 10.51 20.26
CA SER A 135 0.76 10.32 21.59
C SER A 135 2.11 11.01 21.73
N ASN A 136 2.87 11.11 20.63
CA ASN A 136 4.19 11.75 20.65
C ASN A 136 4.48 12.40 19.31
N VAL A 137 5.20 13.53 19.33
CA VAL A 137 5.65 14.23 18.12
C VAL A 137 7.13 14.57 18.26
N VAL A 138 7.92 14.09 17.30
CA VAL A 138 9.31 14.51 17.10
C VAL A 138 9.33 15.50 15.95
N PRO A 139 9.55 16.82 16.21
CA PRO A 139 9.49 17.85 15.18
C PRO A 139 10.39 17.54 13.99
N GLY A 140 9.86 17.72 12.78
CA GLY A 140 10.60 17.46 11.54
C GLY A 140 10.90 15.98 11.25
N ARG A 141 10.52 15.03 12.10
CA ARG A 141 10.90 13.62 11.97
C ARG A 141 9.72 12.66 11.94
N SER A 142 8.94 12.63 13.00
CA SER A 142 7.88 11.63 13.16
C SER A 142 6.76 12.06 14.08
N ALA A 143 5.62 11.37 13.94
CA ALA A 143 4.55 11.40 14.93
C ALA A 143 4.08 9.98 15.22
N THR A 144 3.82 9.67 16.47
CA THR A 144 3.29 8.39 16.93
C THR A 144 1.79 8.52 17.16
N ILE A 145 1.02 7.61 16.58
CA ILE A 145 -0.44 7.55 16.74
C ILE A 145 -0.77 6.31 17.54
N GLU A 146 -1.59 6.47 18.56
CA GLU A 146 -2.09 5.37 19.37
C GLU A 146 -3.59 5.22 19.26
N ALA A 147 -4.02 3.95 19.26
CA ALA A 147 -5.42 3.57 19.30
C ALA A 147 -5.59 2.29 20.11
N THR A 148 -6.77 2.10 20.69
CA THR A 148 -7.14 0.82 21.29
C THR A 148 -7.87 -0.02 20.25
N GLY A 149 -7.45 -1.26 20.08
CA GLY A 149 -8.03 -2.16 19.09
C GLY A 149 -7.64 -3.60 19.30
N ALA A 150 -7.98 -4.44 18.35
CA ALA A 150 -7.51 -5.81 18.29
C ALA A 150 -6.36 -5.93 17.28
N GLN A 151 -5.40 -6.76 17.58
CA GLN A 151 -4.25 -7.03 16.75
C GLN A 151 -4.12 -8.53 16.50
N VAL A 152 -3.94 -8.91 15.25
CA VAL A 152 -3.69 -10.29 14.83
C VAL A 152 -2.44 -10.31 13.98
N GLN A 153 -1.49 -11.16 14.35
CA GLN A 153 -0.29 -11.40 13.56
C GLN A 153 -0.54 -12.56 12.59
N GLY A 154 -0.32 -12.33 11.29
CA GLY A 154 -0.37 -13.39 10.29
C GLY A 154 1.01 -14.02 10.09
N ILE A 155 1.02 -15.26 9.59
CA ILE A 155 2.24 -16.01 9.25
C ILE A 155 2.76 -15.60 7.87
N TRP A 156 1.87 -15.22 6.96
CA TRP A 156 2.23 -14.83 5.60
C TRP A 156 1.31 -13.72 5.08
N GLY A 157 1.88 -12.83 4.29
CA GLY A 157 1.15 -11.79 3.55
C GLY A 157 1.80 -11.48 2.21
N ASN A 158 1.04 -10.87 1.30
CA ASN A 158 1.51 -10.51 -0.04
C ASN A 158 2.19 -9.13 -0.11
N ASN A 159 2.64 -8.56 1.00
CA ASN A 159 3.28 -7.23 1.11
C ASN A 159 2.40 -6.05 0.66
N ARG A 160 1.11 -6.26 0.45
CA ARG A 160 0.18 -5.15 0.19
C ARG A 160 -0.38 -4.62 1.50
N ARG A 161 -0.56 -3.31 1.57
CA ARG A 161 -1.15 -2.63 2.74
C ARG A 161 -2.50 -2.06 2.34
N THR A 162 -3.49 -2.23 3.22
CA THR A 162 -4.81 -1.64 3.03
C THR A 162 -5.36 -1.17 4.36
N SER A 163 -6.23 -0.16 4.32
CA SER A 163 -6.98 0.33 5.48
C SER A 163 -8.41 0.50 5.03
N ALA A 164 -9.32 -0.31 5.57
CA ALA A 164 -10.70 -0.34 5.13
C ALA A 164 -11.61 -0.91 6.22
N LEU A 165 -12.91 -0.85 5.98
CA LEU A 165 -13.90 -1.54 6.80
C LEU A 165 -13.67 -3.05 6.71
N MET A 166 -13.80 -3.73 7.85
CA MET A 166 -13.66 -5.16 7.95
C MET A 166 -15.03 -5.82 8.03
N ARG A 167 -15.21 -6.88 7.28
CA ARG A 167 -16.40 -7.72 7.29
C ARG A 167 -16.01 -9.15 7.56
N VAL A 168 -16.73 -9.79 8.49
CA VAL A 168 -16.48 -11.17 8.88
C VAL A 168 -17.58 -12.05 8.27
N GLU A 169 -17.20 -13.06 7.51
CA GLU A 169 -18.09 -14.08 6.99
C GLU A 169 -18.06 -15.30 7.93
N GLU A 170 -19.20 -15.57 8.57
CA GLU A 170 -19.29 -16.62 9.60
C GLU A 170 -19.40 -18.02 9.01
N ASP A 171 -20.10 -18.18 7.89
CA ASP A 171 -20.46 -19.50 7.33
C ASP A 171 -19.68 -19.92 6.07
N GLY A 172 -18.60 -19.21 5.75
CA GLY A 172 -17.62 -19.67 4.78
C GLY A 172 -18.04 -19.63 3.32
N THR A 173 -19.13 -18.99 2.97
CA THR A 173 -19.60 -18.92 1.60
C THR A 173 -19.38 -17.54 0.99
N ILE A 174 -18.10 -17.17 0.87
CA ILE A 174 -17.69 -15.97 0.14
C ILE A 174 -18.23 -15.99 -1.31
N LEU A 175 -18.44 -17.17 -1.88
CA LEU A 175 -18.89 -17.36 -3.25
C LEU A 175 -20.42 -17.15 -3.47
N GLN A 176 -21.22 -17.10 -2.40
CA GLN A 176 -22.69 -16.92 -2.50
C GLN A 176 -23.13 -15.44 -2.43
N LEU A 177 -22.18 -14.51 -2.57
CA LEU A 177 -22.52 -13.10 -2.62
C LEU A 177 -23.22 -12.80 -3.95
N GLU A 178 -24.53 -12.64 -3.91
CA GLU A 178 -25.34 -12.22 -5.04
C GLU A 178 -24.83 -10.89 -5.62
N ASP A 179 -24.98 -10.70 -6.92
CA ASP A 179 -24.43 -9.54 -7.66
C ASP A 179 -24.91 -8.18 -7.14
N GLU A 180 -26.08 -8.10 -6.51
CA GLU A 180 -26.62 -6.88 -5.90
C GLU A 180 -25.76 -6.34 -4.75
N PHE A 181 -24.95 -7.16 -4.09
CA PHE A 181 -24.07 -6.77 -3.00
C PHE A 181 -22.66 -6.36 -3.45
N SER A 182 -22.35 -6.46 -4.72
CA SER A 182 -21.00 -6.19 -5.25
C SER A 182 -20.45 -4.80 -4.86
N LEU A 183 -21.30 -3.76 -4.85
CA LEU A 183 -20.91 -2.40 -4.46
C LEU A 183 -20.59 -2.27 -2.96
N MET A 184 -21.21 -3.09 -2.10
CA MET A 184 -20.98 -3.04 -0.65
C MET A 184 -19.63 -3.64 -0.24
N TYR A 185 -19.00 -4.42 -1.11
CA TYR A 185 -17.71 -5.08 -0.85
C TYR A 185 -16.52 -4.35 -1.44
N LYS A 186 -16.74 -3.35 -2.29
CA LYS A 186 -15.65 -2.57 -2.90
C LYS A 186 -14.81 -1.89 -1.83
N GLY A 187 -13.53 -2.20 -1.83
CA GLY A 187 -12.55 -1.68 -0.87
C GLY A 187 -12.62 -2.28 0.54
N VAL A 188 -13.52 -3.23 0.82
CA VAL A 188 -13.69 -3.87 2.14
C VAL A 188 -12.61 -4.93 2.37
N ILE A 189 -12.20 -5.13 3.62
CA ILE A 189 -11.37 -6.27 4.04
C ILE A 189 -12.31 -7.40 4.50
N LEU A 190 -12.23 -8.53 3.81
CA LEU A 190 -13.02 -9.70 4.13
C LEU A 190 -12.25 -10.64 5.06
N VAL A 191 -12.90 -11.12 6.12
CA VAL A 191 -12.33 -12.12 7.04
C VAL A 191 -13.11 -13.40 6.92
N THR A 192 -12.44 -14.49 6.58
CA THR A 192 -13.04 -15.83 6.51
C THR A 192 -12.40 -16.79 7.50
N GLN A 193 -13.18 -17.76 7.97
CA GLN A 193 -12.68 -18.82 8.84
C GLN A 193 -12.20 -20.06 8.07
N ASN A 194 -12.49 -20.12 6.78
CA ASN A 194 -12.15 -21.24 5.91
C ASN A 194 -10.93 -20.90 5.04
N PRO A 195 -10.18 -21.92 4.61
CA PRO A 195 -9.14 -21.76 3.60
C PRO A 195 -9.69 -21.10 2.34
N ILE A 196 -8.88 -20.25 1.71
CA ILE A 196 -9.22 -19.62 0.44
C ILE A 196 -8.59 -20.37 -0.73
N GLY A 197 -9.31 -20.41 -1.83
CA GLY A 197 -8.90 -21.01 -3.09
C GLY A 197 -8.74 -20.00 -4.21
N LEU A 198 -8.71 -20.49 -5.43
CA LEU A 198 -8.55 -19.69 -6.64
C LEU A 198 -9.74 -18.75 -6.86
N ASP A 199 -10.95 -19.22 -6.54
CA ASP A 199 -12.17 -18.48 -6.83
C ASP A 199 -12.34 -17.28 -5.90
N GLU A 200 -11.93 -17.39 -4.62
CA GLU A 200 -11.89 -16.27 -3.68
C GLU A 200 -10.86 -15.21 -4.11
N LEU A 201 -9.69 -15.64 -4.62
CA LEU A 201 -8.69 -14.71 -5.14
C LEU A 201 -9.17 -13.99 -6.41
N LYS A 202 -9.87 -14.69 -7.31
CA LYS A 202 -10.50 -14.06 -8.49
C LYS A 202 -11.57 -13.06 -8.07
N MET A 203 -12.47 -13.48 -7.18
CA MET A 203 -13.54 -12.64 -6.66
C MET A 203 -12.98 -11.36 -6.02
N MET A 204 -11.88 -11.47 -5.27
CA MET A 204 -11.20 -10.32 -4.70
C MET A 204 -10.80 -9.31 -5.77
N GLN A 205 -10.28 -9.78 -6.90
CA GLN A 205 -9.87 -8.94 -8.02
C GLN A 205 -11.09 -8.32 -8.74
N ASP A 206 -12.06 -9.16 -9.08
CA ASP A 206 -13.22 -8.79 -9.91
C ASP A 206 -14.15 -7.81 -9.16
N ARG A 207 -14.32 -7.99 -7.86
CA ARG A 207 -15.16 -7.12 -7.01
C ARG A 207 -14.40 -5.97 -6.34
N GLY A 208 -13.09 -5.88 -6.54
CA GLY A 208 -12.25 -4.81 -5.99
C GLY A 208 -12.23 -4.78 -4.47
N LEU A 209 -12.12 -5.95 -3.82
CA LEU A 209 -11.93 -6.02 -2.37
C LEU A 209 -10.62 -5.35 -1.98
N GLY A 210 -10.61 -4.63 -0.86
CA GLY A 210 -9.40 -4.03 -0.30
C GLY A 210 -8.42 -5.07 0.23
N GLY A 211 -8.93 -6.18 0.76
CA GLY A 211 -8.11 -7.29 1.26
C GLY A 211 -8.91 -8.50 1.70
N ILE A 212 -8.18 -9.60 1.94
CA ILE A 212 -8.71 -10.85 2.52
C ILE A 212 -7.79 -11.28 3.68
N ILE A 213 -8.41 -11.59 4.81
CA ILE A 213 -7.78 -12.27 5.95
C ILE A 213 -8.36 -13.67 6.02
N ALA A 214 -7.51 -14.67 5.82
CA ALA A 214 -7.90 -16.08 5.80
C ALA A 214 -6.96 -16.90 6.68
N PRO A 215 -7.38 -18.09 7.14
CA PRO A 215 -6.47 -18.98 7.86
C PRO A 215 -5.36 -19.51 6.97
N SER A 216 -5.70 -20.00 5.79
CA SER A 216 -4.73 -20.62 4.91
C SER A 216 -5.16 -20.59 3.45
N MET A 217 -4.21 -20.92 2.58
CA MET A 217 -4.44 -21.18 1.15
C MET A 217 -3.46 -22.24 0.64
N ASP A 218 -3.74 -22.80 -0.54
CA ASP A 218 -2.79 -23.71 -1.19
C ASP A 218 -1.51 -22.96 -1.59
N ILE A 219 -0.35 -23.58 -1.40
CA ILE A 219 0.96 -22.99 -1.72
C ILE A 219 1.09 -22.63 -3.20
N HIS A 220 0.44 -23.38 -4.11
CA HIS A 220 0.46 -23.12 -5.55
C HIS A 220 -0.21 -21.79 -5.93
N LEU A 221 -1.07 -21.25 -5.05
CA LEU A 221 -1.73 -19.95 -5.26
C LEU A 221 -0.86 -18.77 -4.81
N ARG A 222 0.29 -19.02 -4.17
CA ARG A 222 1.17 -17.99 -3.63
C ARG A 222 1.55 -16.92 -4.66
N GLN A 223 1.98 -17.35 -5.86
CA GLN A 223 2.38 -16.40 -6.90
C GLN A 223 1.21 -15.52 -7.32
N ARG A 224 0.05 -16.13 -7.52
CA ARG A 224 -1.17 -15.39 -7.88
C ARG A 224 -1.58 -14.38 -6.80
N ALA A 225 -1.46 -14.75 -5.53
CA ALA A 225 -1.75 -13.82 -4.43
C ALA A 225 -0.77 -12.64 -4.36
N LEU A 226 0.50 -12.84 -4.75
CA LEU A 226 1.50 -11.75 -4.85
C LEU A 226 1.17 -10.75 -5.96
N ASP A 227 0.55 -11.22 -7.06
CA ASP A 227 0.19 -10.38 -8.21
C ASP A 227 -1.08 -9.54 -7.98
N LEU A 228 -1.84 -9.82 -6.92
CA LEU A 228 -3.06 -9.08 -6.58
C LEU A 228 -2.76 -7.66 -6.09
N HIS A 229 -3.67 -6.74 -6.37
CA HIS A 229 -3.61 -5.36 -5.87
C HIS A 229 -4.05 -5.23 -4.40
N GLY A 230 -5.01 -6.06 -3.97
CA GLY A 230 -5.50 -6.07 -2.60
C GLY A 230 -4.59 -6.83 -1.63
N ALA A 231 -4.71 -6.56 -0.34
CA ALA A 231 -3.92 -7.21 0.69
C ALA A 231 -4.42 -8.63 1.00
N VAL A 232 -3.53 -9.60 1.07
CA VAL A 232 -3.84 -10.97 1.53
C VAL A 232 -3.01 -11.26 2.77
N LEU A 233 -3.69 -11.71 3.84
CA LEU A 233 -3.06 -12.14 5.08
C LEU A 233 -3.52 -13.54 5.45
N LEU A 234 -2.56 -14.44 5.69
CA LEU A 234 -2.81 -15.78 6.20
C LEU A 234 -2.41 -15.87 7.66
N THR A 235 -3.34 -16.33 8.52
CA THR A 235 -3.11 -16.44 9.96
C THR A 235 -2.46 -17.77 10.35
N GLU A 236 -2.72 -18.83 9.58
CA GLU A 236 -2.24 -20.20 9.85
C GLU A 236 -1.21 -20.67 8.80
N GLY A 237 -1.08 -19.98 7.66
CA GLY A 237 -0.09 -20.26 6.62
C GLY A 237 -0.64 -20.99 5.41
N PHE A 238 0.14 -21.95 4.87
CA PHE A 238 -0.24 -22.68 3.66
C PHE A 238 -0.81 -24.06 3.97
N GLY A 239 -1.85 -24.47 3.24
CA GLY A 239 -2.54 -25.75 3.38
C GLY A 239 -4.05 -25.58 3.50
N LYS A 240 -4.72 -26.56 4.11
CA LYS A 240 -6.17 -26.61 4.32
C LYS A 240 -6.51 -26.48 5.81
N MET A 241 -6.01 -25.44 6.45
CA MET A 241 -6.23 -25.20 7.89
C MET A 241 -7.37 -24.22 8.10
N ARG A 242 -8.19 -24.43 9.10
CA ARG A 242 -9.19 -23.47 9.56
C ARG A 242 -8.58 -22.50 10.56
N MET A 243 -9.20 -21.33 10.69
CA MET A 243 -8.76 -20.31 11.65
C MET A 243 -8.83 -20.84 13.07
N SER A 244 -7.78 -20.62 13.85
CA SER A 244 -7.75 -21.00 15.27
C SER A 244 -8.82 -20.24 16.06
N ARG A 245 -9.32 -20.85 17.15
CA ARG A 245 -10.30 -20.17 18.02
C ARG A 245 -9.76 -18.87 18.59
N THR A 246 -8.49 -18.81 18.95
CA THR A 246 -7.83 -17.63 19.49
C THR A 246 -7.85 -16.49 18.49
N THR A 247 -7.46 -16.76 17.24
CA THR A 247 -7.49 -15.78 16.15
C THR A 247 -8.92 -15.36 15.82
N ALA A 248 -9.83 -16.31 15.78
CA ALA A 248 -11.26 -16.06 15.52
C ALA A 248 -11.90 -15.20 16.60
N SER A 249 -11.52 -15.34 17.87
CA SER A 249 -12.05 -14.56 18.99
C SER A 249 -11.51 -13.12 19.03
N ALA A 250 -10.36 -12.85 18.45
CA ALA A 250 -9.79 -11.50 18.33
C ALA A 250 -10.55 -10.62 17.32
N ARG A 251 -11.60 -11.13 16.68
CA ARG A 251 -12.45 -10.38 15.74
C ARG A 251 -13.29 -9.30 16.44
N PRO A 252 -13.65 -8.20 15.76
CA PRO A 252 -14.67 -7.31 16.26
C PRO A 252 -15.97 -8.09 16.46
N ALA A 253 -16.68 -7.80 17.55
CA ALA A 253 -18.01 -8.33 17.72
C ALA A 253 -18.87 -7.94 16.48
N PRO A 254 -19.63 -8.88 15.88
CA PRO A 254 -20.52 -8.54 14.80
C PRO A 254 -21.47 -7.43 15.31
N SER A 255 -21.58 -6.35 14.53
CA SER A 255 -22.53 -5.31 14.85
C SER A 255 -23.92 -5.96 14.83
N ARG A 256 -24.59 -6.02 15.98
CA ARG A 256 -25.94 -6.63 16.15
C ARG A 256 -27.06 -5.89 15.40
N THR A 257 -26.75 -5.27 14.27
CA THR A 257 -27.70 -4.44 13.51
C THR A 257 -27.87 -4.92 12.06
N ALA A 258 -28.04 -6.20 11.87
CA ALA A 258 -28.44 -6.70 10.55
C ALA A 258 -29.38 -7.91 10.66
N THR A 259 -30.39 -7.83 11.53
CA THR A 259 -31.55 -8.71 11.39
C THR A 259 -32.77 -8.03 12.02
N ARG A 260 -33.41 -7.16 11.24
CA ARG A 260 -34.86 -6.95 11.35
C ARG A 260 -35.41 -6.15 10.17
N ARG A 261 -36.13 -6.90 9.34
CA ARG A 261 -37.38 -6.55 8.63
C ARG A 261 -37.54 -5.14 8.07
N THR A 262 -37.73 -5.12 6.78
CA THR A 262 -38.49 -4.18 5.97
C THR A 262 -39.59 -3.43 6.75
N ALA A 263 -39.49 -2.13 6.82
CA ALA A 263 -40.59 -1.18 6.96
C ALA A 263 -40.15 0.22 6.46
N PRO A 264 -41.07 1.06 5.96
CA PRO A 264 -40.77 2.08 4.96
C PRO A 264 -40.12 3.35 5.54
N PHE A 265 -39.43 4.00 4.64
CA PHE A 265 -38.69 5.25 4.71
C PHE A 265 -39.48 6.40 5.33
N THR A 266 -38.96 7.01 6.40
CA THR A 266 -39.07 8.46 6.65
C THR A 266 -37.86 8.95 7.41
N SER A 267 -37.31 10.02 6.91
CA SER A 267 -36.22 10.93 7.24
C SER A 267 -35.57 10.95 8.62
N SER A 268 -34.24 11.20 8.58
CA SER A 268 -33.36 11.90 9.53
C SER A 268 -32.96 11.18 10.81
N ALA A 269 -31.73 10.67 10.81
CA ALA A 269 -30.77 10.82 11.92
C ALA A 269 -29.41 10.21 11.56
N THR A 270 -28.43 11.04 11.41
CA THR A 270 -27.01 10.70 11.31
C THR A 270 -26.56 10.05 12.62
N ARG A 271 -26.39 8.74 12.63
CA ARG A 271 -25.72 8.02 13.71
C ARG A 271 -24.34 7.58 13.23
N THR A 272 -23.33 8.25 13.74
CA THR A 272 -21.93 7.87 13.65
C THR A 272 -21.73 6.47 14.23
N MET A 273 -21.46 5.49 13.39
CA MET A 273 -21.04 4.16 13.80
C MET A 273 -19.58 4.22 14.23
N SER A 274 -19.30 3.86 15.48
CA SER A 274 -17.95 3.66 16.01
C SER A 274 -17.35 2.39 15.40
N SER A 275 -16.50 2.54 14.37
CA SER A 275 -15.69 1.46 13.84
C SER A 275 -14.39 1.37 14.64
N SER A 276 -14.16 0.24 15.30
CA SER A 276 -12.88 -0.05 15.97
C SER A 276 -11.77 -0.21 14.92
N PRO A 277 -10.61 0.42 15.09
CA PRO A 277 -9.52 0.31 14.14
C PRO A 277 -8.80 -1.05 14.25
N TRP A 278 -8.44 -1.63 13.11
CA TRP A 278 -7.60 -2.80 13.01
C TRP A 278 -6.30 -2.46 12.31
N VAL A 279 -5.20 -2.94 12.86
CA VAL A 279 -3.90 -2.90 12.19
C VAL A 279 -3.50 -4.33 11.87
N VAL A 280 -3.32 -4.60 10.58
CA VAL A 280 -2.87 -5.90 10.07
C VAL A 280 -1.44 -5.72 9.61
N GLY A 281 -0.50 -6.34 10.30
CA GLY A 281 0.91 -6.38 9.96
C GLY A 281 1.37 -7.80 9.64
N ALA A 282 2.12 -7.97 8.56
CA ALA A 282 2.95 -9.16 8.31
C ALA A 282 4.42 -8.74 8.36
N MET A 283 5.25 -9.52 9.06
CA MET A 283 6.71 -9.41 9.02
C MET A 283 7.25 -10.13 7.79
#